data_7e4b6c4cd9148d2ba5d60eb97ad4ad00
#
_entry.id   7e4b6c4cd9148d2ba5d60eb97ad4ad00
#
_cell.length_a   1.000
_cell.length_b   1.000
_cell.length_c   1.000
_cell.angle_alpha   90.00
_cell.angle_beta   90.00
_cell.angle_gamma   90.00
#
_symmetry.space_group_name_H-M   'P 1'
#
loop_
_entity.id
_entity.type
_entity.pdbx_description
1 polymer ?
#
loop_
_entity_poly.entity_id
_entity_poly.type
_entity_poly.pdbx_seq_one_letter_code
_entity_poly.pdbx_strand_id
1 'polypeptide(L)'
;MDFVQLVSEDFSSLDILYEDQDVLAVSKPAGILTHPSGIHYADTLSNQVAAYFQNKKDSVRVRPIGRLDKETSGIVLFAKNRVAAQRLLVQRKEHILQKEYLAVVDGYLPQDSPDSWHTISFPVKKVSDHPLRMQAVLNPDANCTADASLLLPALTHYCTCLLYTSPSPRD
;
A
#
# COMPACT_ATOMS: atom_id res chain seq x y z
N MET A 1 -17.18 -18.41 -4.52
CA MET A 1 -17.63 -17.30 -5.37
C MET A 1 -16.41 -16.80 -6.13
N ASP A 2 -16.35 -17.08 -7.42
CA ASP A 2 -15.20 -16.73 -8.25
C ASP A 2 -15.30 -15.26 -8.68
N PHE A 3 -14.53 -14.39 -8.04
CA PHE A 3 -14.50 -12.95 -8.27
C PHE A 3 -13.76 -12.51 -9.54
N VAL A 4 -13.46 -13.41 -10.46
CA VAL A 4 -12.47 -13.15 -11.53
C VAL A 4 -13.09 -12.86 -12.90
N GLN A 5 -14.41 -12.73 -13.04
CA GLN A 5 -15.04 -12.72 -14.38
C GLN A 5 -15.58 -11.39 -14.89
N LEU A 6 -15.16 -10.25 -14.33
CA LEU A 6 -15.48 -8.96 -14.94
C LEU A 6 -14.22 -8.34 -15.53
N VAL A 7 -13.96 -8.70 -16.78
CA VAL A 7 -12.88 -8.13 -17.59
C VAL A 7 -13.38 -6.81 -18.17
N SER A 8 -12.79 -5.69 -17.79
CA SER A 8 -12.98 -4.42 -18.50
C SER A 8 -12.23 -4.48 -19.82
N GLU A 9 -12.84 -4.03 -20.93
CA GLU A 9 -12.27 -4.05 -22.27
C GLU A 9 -11.14 -3.01 -22.51
N ASP A 10 -10.84 -2.17 -21.53
CA ASP A 10 -9.89 -1.08 -21.66
C ASP A 10 -8.59 -1.40 -20.90
N PHE A 11 -7.75 -2.27 -21.48
CA PHE A 11 -6.41 -2.59 -20.98
C PHE A 11 -5.37 -1.63 -21.52
N SER A 12 -5.41 -0.39 -21.10
CA SER A 12 -4.24 0.48 -21.22
C SER A 12 -3.09 -0.15 -20.41
N SER A 13 -2.08 -0.60 -21.14
CA SER A 13 -0.82 -1.21 -20.73
C SER A 13 -0.55 -1.34 -19.24
N LEU A 14 -0.73 -2.57 -18.72
CA LEU A 14 -0.21 -2.94 -17.39
C LEU A 14 1.31 -2.70 -17.38
N ASP A 15 1.77 -1.81 -16.51
CA ASP A 15 3.19 -1.49 -16.36
C ASP A 15 3.88 -2.56 -15.49
N ILE A 16 4.47 -3.54 -16.16
CA ILE A 16 5.14 -4.69 -15.53
C ILE A 16 6.60 -4.35 -15.32
N LEU A 17 7.01 -4.31 -14.05
CA LEU A 17 8.40 -4.05 -13.65
C LEU A 17 9.24 -5.32 -13.58
N TYR A 18 8.63 -6.43 -13.21
CA TYR A 18 9.29 -7.73 -13.10
C TYR A 18 8.27 -8.87 -13.20
N GLU A 19 8.64 -9.96 -13.85
CA GLU A 19 7.86 -11.20 -13.87
C GLU A 19 8.79 -12.42 -13.92
N ASP A 20 8.52 -13.41 -13.06
CA ASP A 20 9.11 -14.73 -13.14
C ASP A 20 8.03 -15.84 -12.99
N GLN A 21 8.43 -17.05 -12.60
CA GLN A 21 7.49 -18.16 -12.39
C GLN A 21 6.62 -17.99 -11.14
N ASP A 22 7.09 -17.26 -10.16
CA ASP A 22 6.50 -17.13 -8.82
C ASP A 22 5.86 -15.76 -8.57
N VAL A 23 6.41 -14.69 -9.13
CA VAL A 23 6.07 -13.31 -8.78
C VAL A 23 5.85 -12.46 -10.02
N LEU A 24 4.91 -11.54 -9.92
CA LEU A 24 4.70 -10.42 -10.82
C LEU A 24 4.76 -9.12 -10.01
N ALA A 25 5.63 -8.19 -10.37
CA ALA A 25 5.69 -6.84 -9.83
C ALA A 25 5.14 -5.84 -10.85
N VAL A 26 4.19 -5.04 -10.42
CA VAL A 26 3.48 -4.09 -11.28
C VAL A 26 3.55 -2.70 -10.68
N SER A 27 3.78 -1.70 -11.52
CA SER A 27 3.65 -0.29 -11.17
C SER A 27 2.16 0.09 -11.16
N LYS A 28 1.63 0.38 -9.98
CA LYS A 28 0.26 0.86 -9.82
C LYS A 28 0.23 2.39 -9.98
N PRO A 29 -0.54 2.95 -10.90
CA PRO A 29 -0.77 4.39 -10.92
C PRO A 29 -1.64 4.84 -9.74
N ALA A 30 -1.60 6.13 -9.42
CA ALA A 30 -2.60 6.75 -8.55
C ALA A 30 -4.00 6.71 -9.20
N GLY A 31 -5.04 6.79 -8.40
CA GLY A 31 -6.44 6.83 -8.87
C GLY A 31 -7.13 5.47 -9.01
N ILE A 32 -6.41 4.33 -8.97
CA ILE A 32 -7.03 3.00 -9.02
C ILE A 32 -6.83 2.21 -7.72
N LEU A 33 -7.78 1.35 -7.41
CA LEU A 33 -7.68 0.43 -6.27
C LEU A 33 -6.79 -0.77 -6.61
N THR A 34 -6.11 -1.31 -5.60
CA THR A 34 -5.31 -2.53 -5.77
C THR A 34 -6.19 -3.77 -6.03
N HIS A 35 -7.32 -3.89 -5.36
CA HIS A 35 -8.26 -5.02 -5.51
C HIS A 35 -9.70 -4.54 -5.30
N PRO A 36 -10.69 -5.33 -5.74
CA PRO A 36 -12.09 -4.99 -5.65
C PRO A 36 -12.54 -4.63 -4.24
N SER A 37 -13.25 -3.51 -4.10
CA SER A 37 -13.81 -3.04 -2.83
C SER A 37 -15.00 -2.10 -3.09
N GLY A 38 -16.07 -2.24 -2.31
CA GLY A 38 -17.25 -1.40 -2.44
C GLY A 38 -17.89 -1.53 -3.83
N ILE A 39 -18.06 -0.45 -4.54
CA ILE A 39 -18.65 -0.39 -5.90
C ILE A 39 -17.62 -0.68 -7.01
N HIS A 40 -16.33 -0.71 -6.69
CA HIS A 40 -15.24 -0.95 -7.63
C HIS A 40 -14.98 -2.46 -7.75
N TYR A 41 -15.65 -3.13 -8.69
CA TYR A 41 -15.53 -4.58 -8.88
C TYR A 41 -14.66 -4.98 -10.07
N ALA A 42 -14.60 -4.13 -11.12
CA ALA A 42 -13.98 -4.47 -12.39
C ALA A 42 -12.83 -3.53 -12.81
N ASP A 43 -12.65 -2.41 -12.12
CA ASP A 43 -11.75 -1.31 -12.44
C ASP A 43 -10.50 -1.26 -11.55
N THR A 44 -10.06 -2.40 -11.02
CA THR A 44 -8.92 -2.47 -10.11
C THR A 44 -7.67 -3.05 -10.77
N LEU A 45 -6.50 -2.79 -10.16
CA LEU A 45 -5.24 -3.38 -10.62
C LEU A 45 -5.31 -4.91 -10.67
N SER A 46 -5.97 -5.55 -9.70
CA SER A 46 -6.14 -7.01 -9.70
C SER A 46 -6.96 -7.52 -10.88
N ASN A 47 -7.93 -6.74 -11.38
CA ASN A 47 -8.67 -7.08 -12.60
C ASN A 47 -7.78 -6.98 -13.83
N GLN A 48 -6.96 -5.93 -13.93
CA GLN A 48 -6.00 -5.77 -15.03
C GLN A 48 -4.98 -6.92 -15.06
N VAL A 49 -4.42 -7.31 -13.91
CA VAL A 49 -3.50 -8.45 -13.80
C VAL A 49 -4.19 -9.77 -14.15
N ALA A 50 -5.44 -9.98 -13.72
CA ALA A 50 -6.20 -11.17 -14.08
C ALA A 50 -6.39 -11.30 -15.58
N ALA A 51 -6.74 -10.21 -16.25
CA ALA A 51 -6.89 -10.20 -17.71
C ALA A 51 -5.55 -10.38 -18.44
N TYR A 52 -4.47 -9.84 -17.94
CA TYR A 52 -3.14 -10.09 -18.48
C TYR A 52 -2.83 -11.59 -18.53
N PHE A 53 -3.10 -12.36 -17.46
CA PHE A 53 -2.90 -13.80 -17.45
C PHE A 53 -3.90 -14.53 -18.35
N GLN A 54 -5.15 -14.09 -18.43
CA GLN A 54 -6.13 -14.67 -19.36
C GLN A 54 -5.68 -14.54 -20.82
N ASN A 55 -5.18 -13.38 -21.21
CA ASN A 55 -4.66 -13.15 -22.57
C ASN A 55 -3.43 -14.02 -22.88
N LYS A 56 -2.62 -14.33 -21.87
CA LYS A 56 -1.51 -15.29 -21.98
C LYS A 56 -1.97 -16.75 -22.00
N LYS A 57 -3.26 -17.02 -21.86
CA LYS A 57 -3.84 -18.37 -21.66
C LYS A 57 -3.26 -19.09 -20.45
N ASP A 58 -2.86 -18.33 -19.45
CA ASP A 58 -2.26 -18.81 -18.20
C ASP A 58 -3.33 -18.81 -17.10
N SER A 59 -3.59 -19.95 -16.51
CA SER A 59 -4.63 -20.12 -15.48
C SER A 59 -4.14 -19.70 -14.09
N VAL A 60 -3.48 -18.54 -14.00
CA VAL A 60 -2.97 -18.00 -12.74
C VAL A 60 -4.08 -17.35 -11.93
N ARG A 61 -4.22 -17.77 -10.67
CA ARG A 61 -5.08 -17.07 -9.72
C ARG A 61 -4.33 -15.88 -9.14
N VAL A 62 -4.84 -14.68 -9.37
CA VAL A 62 -4.27 -13.42 -8.88
C VAL A 62 -4.26 -13.35 -7.35
N ARG A 63 -3.10 -13.07 -6.74
CA ARG A 63 -2.90 -12.96 -5.28
C ARG A 63 -2.02 -11.76 -4.95
N PRO A 64 -2.59 -10.58 -4.68
CA PRO A 64 -1.81 -9.43 -4.25
C PRO A 64 -1.20 -9.69 -2.86
N ILE A 65 0.08 -9.35 -2.67
CA ILE A 65 0.84 -9.52 -1.41
C ILE A 65 0.75 -8.29 -0.51
N GLY A 66 -0.06 -7.40 -0.82
CA GLY A 66 -0.32 -6.19 -0.07
C GLY A 66 -1.20 -5.30 -0.90
N ARG A 67 -1.42 -4.11 -0.39
CA ARG A 67 -2.18 -3.11 -1.14
C ARG A 67 -1.52 -1.76 -0.98
N LEU A 68 -1.72 -0.93 -1.98
CA LEU A 68 -1.56 0.52 -1.91
C LEU A 68 -2.95 1.14 -1.92
N ASP A 69 -3.10 2.27 -1.30
CA ASP A 69 -4.35 3.02 -1.32
C ASP A 69 -4.61 3.59 -2.72
N LYS A 70 -5.85 4.03 -2.98
CA LYS A 70 -6.28 4.47 -4.30
C LYS A 70 -5.35 5.53 -4.89
N GLU A 71 -5.05 6.56 -4.12
CA GLU A 71 -4.24 7.70 -4.56
C GLU A 71 -2.71 7.48 -4.43
N THR A 72 -2.29 6.33 -3.86
CA THR A 72 -0.87 5.98 -3.75
C THR A 72 -0.42 5.25 -5.00
N SER A 73 0.60 5.75 -5.66
CA SER A 73 1.31 5.05 -6.75
C SER A 73 2.46 4.21 -6.22
N GLY A 74 2.96 3.28 -7.03
CA GLY A 74 4.13 2.48 -6.71
C GLY A 74 3.97 0.99 -6.94
N ILE A 75 4.89 0.21 -6.41
CA ILE A 75 5.02 -1.22 -6.70
C ILE A 75 4.00 -2.04 -5.91
N VAL A 76 3.27 -2.90 -6.62
CA VAL A 76 2.43 -3.94 -6.04
C VAL A 76 2.93 -5.31 -6.50
N LEU A 77 3.14 -6.22 -5.54
CA LEU A 77 3.55 -7.59 -5.82
C LEU A 77 2.33 -8.51 -5.88
N PHE A 78 2.32 -9.36 -6.87
CA PHE A 78 1.34 -10.44 -7.05
C PHE A 78 2.06 -11.78 -7.04
N ALA A 79 1.61 -12.71 -6.22
CA ALA A 79 2.08 -14.09 -6.30
C ALA A 79 1.30 -14.86 -7.37
N LYS A 80 2.02 -15.57 -8.24
CA LYS A 80 1.46 -16.35 -9.35
C LYS A 80 0.96 -17.73 -8.88
N ASN A 81 1.47 -18.22 -7.75
CA ASN A 81 1.07 -19.49 -7.19
C ASN A 81 0.91 -19.43 -5.65
N ARG A 82 0.35 -20.49 -5.07
CA ARG A 82 0.06 -20.54 -3.64
C ARG A 82 1.32 -20.57 -2.77
N VAL A 83 2.37 -21.24 -3.25
CA VAL A 83 3.63 -21.39 -2.50
C VAL A 83 4.34 -20.05 -2.40
N ALA A 84 4.44 -19.33 -3.52
CA ALA A 84 5.01 -17.97 -3.54
C ALA A 84 4.20 -17.02 -2.65
N ALA A 85 2.87 -17.07 -2.70
CA ALA A 85 2.02 -16.26 -1.82
C ALA A 85 2.34 -16.51 -0.34
N GLN A 86 2.45 -17.78 0.05
CA GLN A 86 2.75 -18.11 1.44
C GLN A 86 4.14 -17.63 1.87
N ARG A 87 5.16 -17.84 1.03
CA ARG A 87 6.54 -17.37 1.28
C ARG A 87 6.60 -15.86 1.46
N LEU A 88 5.97 -15.10 0.57
CA LEU A 88 5.96 -13.64 0.63
C LEU A 88 5.17 -13.12 1.85
N LEU A 89 4.09 -13.78 2.25
CA LEU A 89 3.34 -13.43 3.46
C LEU A 89 4.16 -13.69 4.73
N VAL A 90 4.95 -14.78 4.79
CA VAL A 90 5.89 -15.04 5.89
C VAL A 90 6.96 -13.96 5.95
N GLN A 91 7.63 -13.64 4.84
CA GLN A 91 8.63 -12.58 4.77
C GLN A 91 8.07 -11.22 5.21
N ARG A 92 6.82 -10.93 4.84
CA ARG A 92 6.14 -9.71 5.32
C ARG A 92 5.91 -9.73 6.83
N LYS A 93 5.49 -10.87 7.39
CA LYS A 93 5.25 -11.03 8.82
C LYS A 93 6.54 -10.93 9.64
N GLU A 94 7.63 -11.44 9.09
CA GLU A 94 8.96 -11.42 9.71
C GLU A 94 9.74 -10.12 9.41
N HIS A 95 9.08 -9.12 8.80
CA HIS A 95 9.69 -7.84 8.41
C HIS A 95 10.92 -7.94 7.49
N ILE A 96 11.09 -9.06 6.78
CA ILE A 96 12.12 -9.24 5.76
C ILE A 96 11.73 -8.46 4.50
N LEU A 97 10.45 -8.55 4.09
CA LEU A 97 9.89 -7.73 3.03
C LEU A 97 9.58 -6.33 3.58
N GLN A 98 10.48 -5.39 3.31
CA GLN A 98 10.34 -4.01 3.72
C GLN A 98 9.57 -3.19 2.68
N LYS A 99 8.91 -2.14 3.14
CA LYS A 99 8.20 -1.17 2.31
C LYS A 99 8.83 0.19 2.52
N GLU A 100 9.20 0.80 1.41
CA GLU A 100 9.74 2.15 1.38
C GLU A 100 8.84 3.06 0.55
N TYR A 101 8.63 4.28 1.00
CA TYR A 101 7.77 5.27 0.35
C TYR A 101 8.49 6.59 0.25
N LEU A 102 8.30 7.27 -0.87
CA LEU A 102 8.62 8.67 -1.01
C LEU A 102 7.34 9.48 -0.81
N ALA A 103 7.36 10.45 0.11
CA ALA A 103 6.22 11.29 0.42
C ALA A 103 6.62 12.76 0.43
N VAL A 104 5.75 13.61 -0.08
CA VAL A 104 5.82 15.06 0.10
C VAL A 104 4.90 15.42 1.26
N VAL A 105 5.44 16.12 2.25
CA VAL A 105 4.71 16.55 3.43
C VAL A 105 4.70 18.07 3.50
N ASP A 106 3.64 18.64 4.07
CA ASP A 106 3.54 20.06 4.37
C ASP A 106 4.09 20.33 5.78
N GLY A 107 4.84 21.44 5.94
CA GLY A 107 5.45 21.84 7.20
C GLY A 107 6.95 21.54 7.29
N TYR A 108 7.48 21.68 8.50
CA TYR A 108 8.89 21.47 8.77
C TYR A 108 9.12 20.16 9.50
N LEU A 109 9.97 19.33 8.92
CA LEU A 109 10.54 18.16 9.60
C LEU A 109 11.90 18.52 10.20
N PRO A 110 12.30 17.91 11.32
CA PRO A 110 13.63 18.09 11.88
C PRO A 110 14.70 17.77 10.82
N GLN A 111 15.62 18.70 10.65
CA GLN A 111 16.74 18.56 9.73
C GLN A 111 18.01 18.30 10.56
N ASP A 112 18.21 17.05 10.93
CA ASP A 112 19.47 16.64 11.54
C ASP A 112 20.49 16.37 10.42
N SER A 113 21.18 15.29 10.37
CA SER A 113 22.01 14.95 9.21
C SER A 113 21.15 14.29 8.10
N PRO A 114 21.58 14.31 6.83
CA PRO A 114 20.83 13.71 5.70
C PRO A 114 20.43 12.24 5.89
N ASP A 115 21.14 11.50 6.75
CA ASP A 115 20.89 10.08 7.01
C ASP A 115 20.26 9.82 8.38
N SER A 116 19.77 10.87 9.07
CA SER A 116 19.12 10.70 10.37
C SER A 116 17.74 10.11 10.24
N TRP A 117 17.56 8.92 10.79
CA TRP A 117 16.27 8.25 10.86
C TRP A 117 15.51 8.64 12.13
N HIS A 118 14.27 9.04 11.95
CA HIS A 118 13.32 9.35 13.01
C HIS A 118 12.26 8.27 13.07
N THR A 119 11.65 8.13 14.24
CA THR A 119 10.61 7.13 14.47
C THR A 119 9.32 7.78 14.97
N ILE A 120 8.23 7.47 14.29
CA ILE A 120 6.86 7.75 14.75
C ILE A 120 6.28 6.45 15.28
N SER A 121 5.96 6.42 16.58
CA SER A 121 5.40 5.24 17.24
C SER A 121 4.19 5.67 18.08
N PHE A 122 3.05 5.81 17.40
CA PHE A 122 1.78 6.07 18.07
C PHE A 122 0.80 4.94 17.76
N PRO A 123 0.15 4.35 18.77
CA PRO A 123 -0.91 3.39 18.51
C PRO A 123 -2.08 4.05 17.77
N VAL A 124 -2.76 3.28 16.96
CA VAL A 124 -3.94 3.75 16.21
C VAL A 124 -5.18 2.97 16.63
N LYS A 125 -6.32 3.64 16.61
CA LYS A 125 -7.63 3.05 16.88
C LYS A 125 -8.60 3.32 15.74
N LYS A 126 -9.60 2.47 15.59
CA LYS A 126 -10.72 2.74 14.69
C LYS A 126 -11.58 3.88 15.24
N VAL A 127 -12.04 4.75 14.36
CA VAL A 127 -13.01 5.79 14.71
C VAL A 127 -14.40 5.15 14.71
N SER A 128 -15.17 5.37 15.79
CA SER A 128 -16.46 4.70 16.02
C SER A 128 -17.51 5.00 14.95
N ASP A 129 -17.52 6.20 14.42
CA ASP A 129 -18.49 6.69 13.42
C ASP A 129 -18.03 6.46 11.97
N HIS A 130 -16.82 5.95 11.75
CA HIS A 130 -16.29 5.71 10.41
C HIS A 130 -15.43 4.43 10.37
N PRO A 131 -15.99 3.28 9.93
CA PRO A 131 -15.37 1.95 10.08
C PRO A 131 -14.03 1.79 9.34
N LEU A 132 -13.72 2.66 8.37
CA LEU A 132 -12.47 2.62 7.59
C LEU A 132 -11.43 3.64 8.07
N ARG A 133 -11.81 4.53 9.01
CA ARG A 133 -10.90 5.57 9.49
C ARG A 133 -10.16 5.14 10.74
N MET A 134 -8.84 5.33 10.71
CA MET A 134 -7.95 5.13 11.86
C MET A 134 -7.52 6.49 12.40
N GLN A 135 -7.37 6.58 13.72
CA GLN A 135 -6.90 7.78 14.41
C GLN A 135 -5.70 7.43 15.29
N ALA A 136 -4.65 8.22 15.20
CA ALA A 136 -3.51 8.10 16.12
C ALA A 136 -3.89 8.55 17.53
N VAL A 137 -3.40 7.83 18.53
CA VAL A 137 -3.57 8.15 19.94
C VAL A 137 -2.26 8.75 20.43
N LEU A 138 -2.21 10.08 20.53
CA LEU A 138 -0.98 10.83 20.85
C LEU A 138 -0.60 10.73 22.33
N ASN A 139 -1.57 10.57 23.23
CA ASN A 139 -1.37 10.42 24.67
C ASN A 139 -2.10 9.17 25.18
N PRO A 140 -1.50 7.98 25.11
CA PRO A 140 -2.16 6.75 25.57
C PRO A 140 -2.47 6.73 27.07
N ASP A 141 -1.77 7.55 27.87
CA ASP A 141 -1.92 7.61 29.34
C ASP A 141 -2.94 8.65 29.83
N ALA A 142 -3.37 9.58 28.97
CA ALA A 142 -4.33 10.61 29.32
C ALA A 142 -5.78 10.12 29.14
N ASN A 143 -6.38 9.55 30.21
CA ASN A 143 -7.82 9.22 30.27
C ASN A 143 -8.38 8.41 29.10
N CYS A 144 -7.61 7.47 28.56
CA CYS A 144 -8.14 6.54 27.58
C CYS A 144 -9.01 5.52 28.31
N THR A 145 -10.30 5.83 28.51
CA THR A 145 -11.35 4.84 28.87
C THR A 145 -11.59 3.84 27.72
N ALA A 146 -10.85 3.95 26.65
CA ALA A 146 -10.88 3.00 25.54
C ALA A 146 -10.13 1.74 25.96
N ASP A 147 -10.80 0.61 25.85
CA ASP A 147 -10.25 -0.71 26.04
C ASP A 147 -8.90 -0.84 25.28
N ALA A 148 -7.81 -1.04 26.02
CA ALA A 148 -6.46 -1.13 25.45
C ALA A 148 -6.36 -2.24 24.37
N SER A 149 -7.28 -3.20 24.37
CA SER A 149 -7.39 -4.25 23.35
C SER A 149 -7.78 -3.73 21.96
N LEU A 150 -8.28 -2.51 21.84
CA LEU A 150 -8.67 -1.86 20.58
C LEU A 150 -7.55 -1.03 19.95
N LEU A 151 -6.41 -0.89 20.62
CA LEU A 151 -5.25 -0.16 20.11
C LEU A 151 -4.39 -1.08 19.25
N LEU A 152 -4.12 -0.65 18.04
CA LEU A 152 -3.22 -1.34 17.11
C LEU A 152 -1.87 -0.64 17.11
N PRO A 153 -0.75 -1.36 17.27
CA PRO A 153 0.57 -0.75 17.16
C PRO A 153 0.80 -0.24 15.74
N ALA A 154 1.35 0.96 15.63
CA ALA A 154 1.80 1.52 14.36
C ALA A 154 3.18 2.13 14.52
N LEU A 155 4.08 1.81 13.61
CA LEU A 155 5.47 2.23 13.60
C LEU A 155 5.84 2.70 12.20
N THR A 156 6.43 3.88 12.12
CA THR A 156 6.95 4.45 10.87
C THR A 156 8.33 5.03 11.14
N HIS A 157 9.30 4.63 10.34
CA HIS A 157 10.61 5.26 10.29
C HIS A 157 10.64 6.22 9.10
N TYR A 158 11.22 7.39 9.26
CA TYR A 158 11.38 8.35 8.18
C TYR A 158 12.73 9.05 8.26
N CYS A 159 13.23 9.46 7.11
CA CYS A 159 14.35 10.40 6.99
C CYS A 159 13.97 11.48 5.97
N THR A 160 14.55 12.67 6.11
CA THR A 160 14.30 13.78 5.20
C THR A 160 15.33 13.73 4.07
N CYS A 161 14.87 13.46 2.83
CA CYS A 161 15.74 13.39 1.65
C CYS A 161 15.95 14.76 0.99
N LEU A 162 14.90 15.58 0.93
CA LEU A 162 14.89 16.87 0.25
C LEU A 162 13.99 17.85 1.00
N LEU A 163 14.45 19.08 1.15
CA LEU A 163 13.62 20.20 1.57
C LEU A 163 13.42 21.13 0.37
N TYR A 164 12.17 21.29 -0.03
CA TYR A 164 11.77 22.30 -0.99
C TYR A 164 11.30 23.55 -0.24
N THR A 165 12.02 24.64 -0.40
CA THR A 165 11.44 25.97 -0.14
C THR A 165 10.80 26.41 -1.44
N SER A 166 9.47 26.60 -1.45
CA SER A 166 8.79 27.20 -2.58
C SER A 166 9.45 28.57 -2.84
N PRO A 167 9.95 28.85 -4.07
CA PRO A 167 10.39 30.20 -4.39
C PRO A 167 9.21 31.14 -4.19
N SER A 168 9.45 32.19 -3.43
CA SER A 168 8.44 33.25 -3.24
C SER A 168 8.03 33.79 -4.63
N PRO A 169 6.73 33.90 -4.95
CA PRO A 169 6.30 34.45 -6.24
C PRO A 169 6.46 35.97 -6.30
N ARG A 170 7.59 36.49 -5.89
CA ARG A 170 7.97 37.88 -5.97
C ARG A 170 9.43 37.97 -6.33
N ASP A 171 9.66 37.97 -7.61
CA ASP A 171 10.66 38.77 -8.31
C ASP A 171 10.29 38.82 -9.79
#